data_1aac8ae3a9a89fc0551c73b7fd04e2e9
#
_entry.id   1aac8ae3a9a89fc0551c73b7fd04e2e9
#
_cell.length_a   1.000
_cell.length_b   1.000
_cell.length_c   1.000
_cell.angle_alpha   90.00
_cell.angle_beta   90.00
_cell.angle_gamma   90.00
#
_symmetry.space_group_name_H-M   'P 1'
#
loop_
_entity.id
_entity.type
_entity.pdbx_description
1 polymer ?
#
loop_
_entity_poly.entity_id
_entity_poly.type
_entity_poly.pdbx_seq_one_letter_code
_entity_poly.pdbx_strand_id
1 'polypeptide(L)'
;SLYTPQNVYCVHVDGKSPAAFQQAVQAIAACFPNVFVASRLEKVVYASWSRLQADLNCMRDLLQSPVPWRYVLNTCGTDFPIKTNAEIVRALKMLQGRNSMESEKPSALKQVRWQYHHKMGKVVSRTAREKQPPPHNSPMFTGNAYIVVTRAFVQHIFENPTVQQFLEWAKDTYSPDEHVWATLNRMPGVPGAIPPNDKFQLSDMNALPRL
;
A
#
# COMPACT_ATOMS: atom_id res chain seq x y z
N SER A 1 -20.93 8.50 -3.01
CA SER A 1 -20.56 7.21 -2.42
C SER A 1 -19.70 6.40 -3.38
N LEU A 2 -18.65 5.76 -2.87
CA LEU A 2 -17.82 4.81 -3.64
C LEU A 2 -18.46 3.42 -3.72
N TYR A 3 -19.44 3.14 -2.88
CA TYR A 3 -20.08 1.83 -2.83
C TYR A 3 -20.81 1.49 -4.13
N THR A 4 -20.51 0.30 -4.67
CA THR A 4 -21.27 -0.37 -5.73
C THR A 4 -21.31 -1.88 -5.48
N PRO A 5 -22.37 -2.59 -5.89
CA PRO A 5 -22.47 -4.05 -5.72
C PRO A 5 -21.39 -4.84 -6.51
N GLN A 6 -20.79 -4.23 -7.55
CA GLN A 6 -19.79 -4.87 -8.41
C GLN A 6 -18.38 -4.87 -7.81
N ASN A 7 -18.11 -4.01 -6.85
CA ASN A 7 -16.81 -3.92 -6.17
C ASN A 7 -16.78 -4.82 -4.94
N VAL A 8 -15.59 -4.94 -4.36
CA VAL A 8 -15.38 -5.59 -3.05
C VAL A 8 -14.60 -4.64 -2.15
N TYR A 9 -14.93 -4.62 -0.88
CA TYR A 9 -14.39 -3.67 0.09
C TYR A 9 -13.84 -4.39 1.31
N CYS A 10 -12.57 -4.20 1.60
CA CYS A 10 -11.94 -4.61 2.85
C CYS A 10 -11.76 -3.40 3.75
N VAL A 11 -12.23 -3.48 4.99
CA VAL A 11 -12.09 -2.43 5.99
C VAL A 11 -11.11 -2.90 7.05
N HIS A 12 -9.95 -2.25 7.16
CA HIS A 12 -9.05 -2.45 8.29
C HIS A 12 -9.42 -1.47 9.40
N VAL A 13 -9.70 -2.01 10.59
CA VAL A 13 -9.90 -1.23 11.82
C VAL A 13 -8.64 -1.34 12.67
N ASP A 14 -8.13 -0.23 13.20
CA ASP A 14 -6.98 -0.28 14.12
C ASP A 14 -7.32 -1.16 15.33
N GLY A 15 -6.52 -2.18 15.61
CA GLY A 15 -6.70 -3.09 16.73
C GLY A 15 -6.65 -2.43 18.11
N LYS A 16 -6.29 -1.14 18.18
CA LYS A 16 -6.38 -0.31 19.40
C LYS A 16 -7.73 0.40 19.57
N SER A 17 -8.57 0.38 18.52
CA SER A 17 -9.90 1.00 18.58
C SER A 17 -10.76 0.34 19.67
N PRO A 18 -11.64 1.09 20.34
CA PRO A 18 -12.56 0.54 21.33
C PRO A 18 -13.41 -0.60 20.75
N ALA A 19 -13.70 -1.62 21.56
CA ALA A 19 -14.49 -2.78 21.13
C ALA A 19 -15.85 -2.38 20.52
N ALA A 20 -16.52 -1.39 21.11
CA ALA A 20 -17.78 -0.87 20.58
C ALA A 20 -17.65 -0.32 19.15
N PHE A 21 -16.55 0.37 18.84
CA PHE A 21 -16.28 0.86 17.49
C PHE A 21 -16.03 -0.30 16.50
N GLN A 22 -15.21 -1.29 16.90
CA GLN A 22 -14.96 -2.49 16.08
C GLN A 22 -16.26 -3.24 15.79
N GLN A 23 -17.12 -3.44 16.80
CA GLN A 23 -18.43 -4.08 16.66
C GLN A 23 -19.35 -3.29 15.73
N ALA A 24 -19.39 -1.96 15.83
CA ALA A 24 -20.18 -1.11 14.95
C ALA A 24 -19.74 -1.23 13.49
N VAL A 25 -18.42 -1.23 13.21
CA VAL A 25 -17.90 -1.41 11.86
C VAL A 25 -18.23 -2.81 11.32
N GLN A 26 -18.10 -3.85 12.14
CA GLN A 26 -18.50 -5.21 11.77
C GLN A 26 -19.99 -5.32 11.44
N ALA A 27 -20.85 -4.70 12.25
CA ALA A 27 -22.29 -4.67 12.01
C ALA A 27 -22.64 -3.96 10.68
N ILE A 28 -21.98 -2.83 10.38
CA ILE A 28 -22.16 -2.13 9.10
C ILE A 28 -21.67 -3.02 7.94
N ALA A 29 -20.49 -3.64 8.05
CA ALA A 29 -19.98 -4.52 7.02
C ALA A 29 -20.91 -5.69 6.73
N ALA A 30 -21.50 -6.29 7.76
CA ALA A 30 -22.45 -7.40 7.64
C ALA A 30 -23.75 -7.04 6.88
N CYS A 31 -24.07 -5.75 6.74
CA CYS A 31 -25.20 -5.30 5.93
C CYS A 31 -24.99 -5.45 4.41
N PHE A 32 -23.76 -5.72 3.97
CA PHE A 32 -23.41 -5.73 2.55
C PHE A 32 -22.63 -7.00 2.19
N PRO A 33 -23.04 -7.75 1.15
CA PRO A 33 -22.39 -9.03 0.80
C PRO A 33 -20.98 -8.89 0.24
N ASN A 34 -20.57 -7.68 -0.14
CA ASN A 34 -19.30 -7.34 -0.75
C ASN A 34 -18.43 -6.42 0.11
N VAL A 35 -18.75 -6.28 1.41
CA VAL A 35 -17.99 -5.51 2.39
C VAL A 35 -17.61 -6.43 3.55
N PHE A 36 -16.36 -6.42 3.96
CA PHE A 36 -15.90 -7.21 5.10
C PHE A 36 -14.80 -6.47 5.88
N VAL A 37 -14.67 -6.81 7.14
CA VAL A 37 -13.56 -6.37 7.98
C VAL A 37 -12.39 -7.33 7.77
N ALA A 38 -11.17 -6.79 7.67
CA ALA A 38 -9.96 -7.58 7.51
C ALA A 38 -9.87 -8.71 8.54
N SER A 39 -9.48 -9.91 8.09
CA SER A 39 -9.36 -11.11 8.92
C SER A 39 -8.35 -10.94 10.05
N ARG A 40 -7.38 -10.05 9.86
CA ARG A 40 -6.36 -9.69 10.85
C ARG A 40 -6.25 -8.18 11.00
N LEU A 41 -6.45 -7.70 12.23
CA LEU A 41 -6.34 -6.29 12.58
C LEU A 41 -4.98 -6.01 13.22
N GLU A 42 -4.30 -4.97 12.74
CA GLU A 42 -3.04 -4.51 13.31
C GLU A 42 -3.28 -3.41 14.35
N LYS A 43 -2.47 -3.44 15.41
CA LYS A 43 -2.32 -2.30 16.33
C LYS A 43 -1.35 -1.32 15.69
N VAL A 44 -1.87 -0.38 14.90
CA VAL A 44 -1.07 0.48 14.06
C VAL A 44 -0.29 1.50 14.87
N VAL A 45 1.03 1.52 14.68
CA VAL A 45 1.91 2.56 15.20
C VAL A 45 2.31 3.46 14.03
N TYR A 46 2.21 4.77 14.22
CA TYR A 46 2.58 5.75 13.20
C TYR A 46 4.02 5.55 12.70
N ALA A 47 4.21 5.65 11.38
CA ALA A 47 5.50 5.45 10.70
C ALA A 47 6.14 4.06 10.88
N SER A 48 5.40 3.06 11.36
CA SER A 48 5.90 1.70 11.52
C SER A 48 5.41 0.76 10.42
N TRP A 49 6.03 -0.41 10.37
CA TRP A 49 5.60 -1.51 9.51
C TRP A 49 4.12 -1.88 9.68
N SER A 50 3.56 -1.74 10.89
CA SER A 50 2.16 -2.11 11.14
C SER A 50 1.16 -1.33 10.27
N ARG A 51 1.52 -0.11 9.81
CA ARG A 51 0.69 0.64 8.84
C ARG A 51 0.66 -0.07 7.49
N LEU A 52 1.80 -0.48 6.98
CA LEU A 52 1.89 -1.24 5.72
C LEU A 52 1.31 -2.65 5.86
N GLN A 53 1.51 -3.30 7.02
CA GLN A 53 0.94 -4.62 7.29
C GLN A 53 -0.59 -4.62 7.26
N ALA A 54 -1.23 -3.53 7.68
CA ALA A 54 -2.67 -3.35 7.58
C ALA A 54 -3.15 -3.42 6.11
N ASP A 55 -2.45 -2.76 5.20
CA ASP A 55 -2.74 -2.84 3.77
C ASP A 55 -2.51 -4.28 3.24
N LEU A 56 -1.40 -4.92 3.62
CA LEU A 56 -1.10 -6.30 3.22
C LEU A 56 -2.16 -7.30 3.70
N ASN A 57 -2.71 -7.12 4.90
CA ASN A 57 -3.75 -7.99 5.43
C ASN A 57 -5.02 -7.88 4.57
N CYS A 58 -5.49 -6.67 4.27
CA CYS A 58 -6.61 -6.46 3.36
C CYS A 58 -6.33 -6.99 1.93
N MET A 59 -5.14 -6.77 1.40
CA MET A 59 -4.77 -7.28 0.07
C MET A 59 -4.84 -8.81 0.02
N ARG A 60 -4.39 -9.49 1.06
CA ARG A 60 -4.46 -10.95 1.18
C ARG A 60 -5.90 -11.45 1.19
N ASP A 61 -6.75 -10.82 1.99
CA ASP A 61 -8.16 -11.17 2.07
C ASP A 61 -8.89 -10.89 0.75
N LEU A 62 -8.58 -9.77 0.09
CA LEU A 62 -9.13 -9.44 -1.22
C LEU A 62 -8.76 -10.48 -2.30
N LEU A 63 -7.57 -11.09 -2.25
CA LEU A 63 -7.20 -12.17 -3.17
C LEU A 63 -8.09 -13.41 -3.02
N GLN A 64 -8.63 -13.66 -1.83
CA GLN A 64 -9.55 -14.77 -1.56
C GLN A 64 -11.00 -14.46 -1.98
N SER A 65 -11.30 -13.21 -2.31
CA SER A 65 -12.65 -12.83 -2.73
C SER A 65 -13.04 -13.48 -4.06
N PRO A 66 -14.27 -14.00 -4.20
CA PRO A 66 -14.77 -14.50 -5.47
C PRO A 66 -15.02 -13.42 -6.51
N VAL A 67 -15.05 -12.15 -6.10
CA VAL A 67 -15.21 -11.02 -7.02
C VAL A 67 -13.95 -10.90 -7.88
N PRO A 68 -14.04 -10.91 -9.23
CA PRO A 68 -12.89 -10.83 -10.14
C PRO A 68 -12.43 -9.37 -10.30
N TRP A 69 -12.02 -8.74 -9.22
CA TRP A 69 -11.54 -7.37 -9.22
C TRP A 69 -10.19 -7.26 -9.99
N ARG A 70 -9.94 -6.10 -10.60
CA ARG A 70 -8.74 -5.82 -11.40
C ARG A 70 -7.75 -4.90 -10.72
N TYR A 71 -8.23 -3.92 -9.98
CA TYR A 71 -7.42 -2.92 -9.26
C TYR A 71 -7.86 -2.84 -7.82
N VAL A 72 -6.91 -2.65 -6.92
CA VAL A 72 -7.16 -2.23 -5.54
C VAL A 72 -6.66 -0.78 -5.37
N LEU A 73 -7.47 0.00 -4.69
CA LEU A 73 -7.15 1.35 -4.22
C LEU A 73 -7.20 1.31 -2.70
N ASN A 74 -6.14 1.74 -2.03
CA ASN A 74 -6.21 1.95 -0.60
C ASN A 74 -6.58 3.41 -0.30
N THR A 75 -7.39 3.61 0.71
CA THR A 75 -7.88 4.93 1.14
C THR A 75 -7.78 5.06 2.65
N CYS A 76 -7.74 6.29 3.14
CA CYS A 76 -7.90 6.59 4.55
C CYS A 76 -9.40 6.61 4.94
N GLY A 77 -9.71 6.33 6.19
CA GLY A 77 -11.10 6.34 6.69
C GLY A 77 -11.78 7.72 6.65
N THR A 78 -11.01 8.78 6.47
CA THR A 78 -11.50 10.17 6.32
C THR A 78 -11.52 10.66 4.88
N ASP A 79 -11.06 9.86 3.92
CA ASP A 79 -11.06 10.24 2.52
C ASP A 79 -12.48 10.30 1.97
N PHE A 80 -12.73 11.27 1.10
CA PHE A 80 -13.99 11.44 0.42
C PHE A 80 -13.80 11.49 -1.10
N PRO A 81 -14.58 10.71 -1.89
CA PRO A 81 -14.45 10.70 -3.33
C PRO A 81 -14.93 12.02 -3.94
N ILE A 82 -14.09 12.63 -4.77
CA ILE A 82 -14.40 13.83 -5.55
C ILE A 82 -14.72 13.52 -7.01
N LYS A 83 -14.74 12.25 -7.38
CA LYS A 83 -15.11 11.74 -8.69
C LYS A 83 -16.20 10.68 -8.56
N THR A 84 -17.01 10.55 -9.58
CA THR A 84 -18.01 9.49 -9.68
C THR A 84 -17.35 8.13 -9.93
N ASN A 85 -18.04 7.05 -9.58
CA ASN A 85 -17.57 5.70 -9.89
C ASN A 85 -17.27 5.50 -11.39
N ALA A 86 -18.09 6.08 -12.27
CA ALA A 86 -17.88 6.00 -13.71
C ALA A 86 -16.58 6.69 -14.15
N GLU A 87 -16.25 7.83 -13.58
CA GLU A 87 -14.98 8.53 -13.85
C GLU A 87 -13.79 7.75 -13.32
N ILE A 88 -13.89 7.20 -12.09
CA ILE A 88 -12.84 6.35 -11.51
C ILE A 88 -12.60 5.13 -12.40
N VAL A 89 -13.64 4.42 -12.81
CA VAL A 89 -13.52 3.25 -13.70
C VAL A 89 -12.90 3.62 -15.05
N ARG A 90 -13.27 4.77 -15.63
CA ARG A 90 -12.62 5.25 -16.87
C ARG A 90 -11.12 5.48 -16.67
N ALA A 91 -10.74 6.15 -15.58
CA ALA A 91 -9.34 6.40 -15.24
C ALA A 91 -8.56 5.08 -15.05
N LEU A 92 -9.12 4.11 -14.33
CA LEU A 92 -8.52 2.79 -14.15
C LEU A 92 -8.34 2.03 -15.49
N LYS A 93 -9.31 2.13 -16.41
CA LYS A 93 -9.18 1.55 -17.76
C LYS A 93 -8.04 2.16 -18.56
N MET A 94 -7.79 3.46 -18.41
CA MET A 94 -6.68 4.15 -19.07
C MET A 94 -5.30 3.69 -18.57
N LEU A 95 -5.20 3.08 -17.39
CA LEU A 95 -3.95 2.52 -16.87
C LEU A 95 -3.48 1.29 -17.68
N GLN A 96 -4.38 0.60 -18.38
CA GLN A 96 -4.04 -0.56 -19.25
C GLN A 96 -3.19 -1.63 -18.52
N GLY A 97 -3.51 -1.94 -17.28
CA GLY A 97 -2.78 -2.93 -16.47
C GLY A 97 -1.52 -2.39 -15.78
N ARG A 98 -1.24 -1.08 -15.85
CA ARG A 98 -0.17 -0.44 -15.09
C ARG A 98 -0.66 -0.05 -13.70
N ASN A 99 0.25 -0.03 -12.74
CA ASN A 99 -0.01 0.55 -11.43
C ASN A 99 0.03 2.09 -11.53
N SER A 100 -0.59 2.77 -10.56
CA SER A 100 -0.52 4.22 -10.44
C SER A 100 -0.22 4.59 -8.99
N MET A 101 0.92 5.19 -8.77
CA MET A 101 1.39 5.70 -7.49
C MET A 101 2.55 6.66 -7.70
N GLU A 102 2.75 7.53 -6.73
CA GLU A 102 3.93 8.37 -6.66
C GLU A 102 5.17 7.49 -6.47
N SER A 103 6.22 7.71 -7.27
CA SER A 103 7.47 6.96 -7.20
C SER A 103 8.63 7.79 -7.74
N GLU A 104 9.34 8.47 -6.85
CA GLU A 104 10.39 9.46 -7.14
C GLU A 104 11.74 9.03 -6.58
N LYS A 105 12.82 9.59 -7.14
CA LYS A 105 14.15 9.47 -6.54
C LYS A 105 14.16 10.13 -5.16
N PRO A 106 14.65 9.45 -4.12
CA PRO A 106 14.65 10.00 -2.77
C PRO A 106 15.63 11.14 -2.60
N SER A 107 15.23 12.19 -1.90
CA SER A 107 16.16 13.19 -1.39
C SER A 107 17.07 12.60 -0.29
N ALA A 108 18.19 13.24 0.01
CA ALA A 108 19.08 12.82 1.09
C ALA A 108 18.36 12.69 2.45
N LEU A 109 17.41 13.59 2.74
CA LEU A 109 16.60 13.57 3.94
C LEU A 109 15.66 12.33 4.00
N LYS A 110 15.12 11.91 2.86
CA LYS A 110 14.26 10.72 2.79
C LYS A 110 15.07 9.42 2.89
N GLN A 111 16.31 9.40 2.42
CA GLN A 111 17.18 8.22 2.49
C GLN A 111 17.48 7.78 3.95
N VAL A 112 17.53 8.70 4.88
CA VAL A 112 17.73 8.41 6.33
C VAL A 112 16.67 7.43 6.86
N ARG A 113 15.48 7.35 6.26
CA ARG A 113 14.39 6.47 6.68
C ARG A 113 14.76 4.98 6.62
N TRP A 114 15.70 4.58 5.79
CA TRP A 114 16.14 3.19 5.64
C TRP A 114 17.65 2.98 5.74
N GLN A 115 18.42 4.05 5.95
CA GLN A 115 19.87 3.92 6.19
C GLN A 115 20.18 3.40 7.59
N TYR A 116 19.26 3.50 8.53
CA TYR A 116 19.42 3.08 9.91
C TYR A 116 18.32 2.11 10.32
N HIS A 117 18.65 1.20 11.25
CA HIS A 117 17.64 0.41 11.93
C HIS A 117 16.79 1.31 12.82
N HIS A 118 15.49 1.05 12.86
CA HIS A 118 14.55 1.74 13.73
C HIS A 118 13.97 0.77 14.77
N LYS A 119 13.88 1.23 16.00
CA LYS A 119 13.23 0.48 17.08
C LYS A 119 11.72 0.72 17.00
N MET A 120 10.97 -0.38 16.91
CA MET A 120 9.51 -0.37 16.92
C MET A 120 9.01 -0.46 18.35
N GLY A 121 8.33 0.59 18.83
CA GLY A 121 7.75 0.68 20.18
C GLY A 121 6.41 1.42 20.13
N LYS A 122 6.08 2.15 21.18
CA LYS A 122 4.92 3.08 21.17
C LYS A 122 5.06 4.15 20.09
N VAL A 123 6.31 4.51 19.78
CA VAL A 123 6.72 5.37 18.66
C VAL A 123 7.90 4.73 17.98
N VAL A 124 8.09 5.03 16.70
CA VAL A 124 9.26 4.60 15.94
C VAL A 124 10.42 5.53 16.20
N SER A 125 11.57 5.00 16.58
CA SER A 125 12.77 5.77 16.86
C SER A 125 13.99 5.25 16.11
N ARG A 126 14.78 6.15 15.51
CA ARG A 126 16.03 5.81 14.84
C ARG A 126 17.07 5.34 15.85
N THR A 127 17.81 4.29 15.51
CA THR A 127 18.99 3.86 16.26
C THR A 127 20.27 4.44 15.63
N ALA A 128 21.40 4.27 16.30
CA ALA A 128 22.71 4.60 15.74
C ALA A 128 23.25 3.51 14.79
N ARG A 129 22.57 2.36 14.69
CA ARG A 129 23.03 1.23 13.88
C ARG A 129 22.62 1.42 12.43
N GLU A 130 23.63 1.47 11.55
CA GLU A 130 23.42 1.49 10.12
C GLU A 130 22.84 0.18 9.62
N LYS A 131 21.95 0.28 8.65
CA LYS A 131 21.28 -0.85 8.04
C LYS A 131 22.02 -1.27 6.76
N GLN A 132 22.08 -2.57 6.52
CA GLN A 132 22.62 -3.07 5.26
C GLN A 132 21.78 -2.57 4.07
N PRO A 133 22.38 -2.40 2.89
CA PRO A 133 21.64 -2.06 1.68
C PRO A 133 20.45 -2.99 1.46
N PRO A 134 19.43 -2.54 0.72
CA PRO A 134 18.30 -3.40 0.37
C PRO A 134 18.77 -4.64 -0.41
N PRO A 135 18.04 -5.77 -0.33
CA PRO A 135 18.38 -6.98 -1.07
C PRO A 135 18.63 -6.68 -2.54
N HIS A 136 19.64 -7.33 -3.12
CA HIS A 136 20.08 -7.15 -4.51
C HIS A 136 20.50 -5.71 -4.86
N ASN A 137 20.88 -4.90 -3.87
CA ASN A 137 21.18 -3.47 -4.05
C ASN A 137 20.08 -2.72 -4.83
N SER A 138 18.82 -3.09 -4.63
CA SER A 138 17.69 -2.50 -5.33
C SER A 138 17.67 -0.98 -5.16
N PRO A 139 17.56 -0.21 -6.24
CA PRO A 139 17.40 1.24 -6.14
C PRO A 139 16.14 1.57 -5.35
N MET A 140 16.25 2.47 -4.38
CA MET A 140 15.14 2.89 -3.53
C MET A 140 14.43 4.11 -4.12
N PHE A 141 13.11 4.09 -4.03
CA PHE A 141 12.23 5.18 -4.43
C PHE A 141 11.31 5.58 -3.27
N THR A 142 10.84 6.81 -3.30
CA THR A 142 9.87 7.34 -2.32
C THR A 142 8.59 7.74 -3.01
N GLY A 143 7.49 7.65 -2.29
CA GLY A 143 6.17 8.03 -2.77
C GLY A 143 5.20 8.21 -1.64
N ASN A 144 3.93 8.06 -1.95
CA ASN A 144 2.83 8.17 -1.03
C ASN A 144 2.41 6.78 -0.51
N ALA A 145 1.78 6.74 0.66
CA ALA A 145 1.16 5.55 1.22
C ALA A 145 -0.09 5.09 0.44
N TYR A 146 -0.66 5.95 -0.38
CA TYR A 146 -1.88 5.69 -1.16
C TYR A 146 -1.52 5.28 -2.58
N ILE A 147 -2.07 4.15 -3.00
CA ILE A 147 -1.69 3.46 -4.23
C ILE A 147 -2.90 2.92 -4.99
N VAL A 148 -2.74 2.80 -6.28
CA VAL A 148 -3.63 2.04 -7.17
C VAL A 148 -2.81 0.95 -7.83
N VAL A 149 -3.10 -0.31 -7.53
CA VAL A 149 -2.31 -1.45 -8.02
C VAL A 149 -3.20 -2.55 -8.59
N THR A 150 -2.64 -3.29 -9.53
CA THR A 150 -3.33 -4.41 -10.17
C THR A 150 -3.44 -5.63 -9.26
N ARG A 151 -4.40 -6.51 -9.53
CA ARG A 151 -4.49 -7.82 -8.87
C ARG A 151 -3.21 -8.64 -9.05
N ALA A 152 -2.61 -8.59 -10.24
CA ALA A 152 -1.36 -9.29 -10.52
C ALA A 152 -0.19 -8.77 -9.67
N PHE A 153 -0.11 -7.45 -9.45
CA PHE A 153 0.86 -6.86 -8.51
C PHE A 153 0.66 -7.41 -7.10
N VAL A 154 -0.59 -7.45 -6.61
CA VAL A 154 -0.89 -7.96 -5.27
C VAL A 154 -0.53 -9.44 -5.13
N GLN A 155 -0.85 -10.28 -6.12
CA GLN A 155 -0.43 -11.69 -6.13
C GLN A 155 1.09 -11.82 -6.08
N HIS A 156 1.78 -11.06 -6.92
CA HIS A 156 3.24 -11.07 -6.99
C HIS A 156 3.91 -10.70 -5.66
N ILE A 157 3.34 -9.75 -4.92
CA ILE A 157 3.84 -9.39 -3.57
C ILE A 157 3.90 -10.62 -2.65
N PHE A 158 2.89 -11.49 -2.68
CA PHE A 158 2.81 -12.63 -1.79
C PHE A 158 3.56 -13.88 -2.29
N GLU A 159 3.80 -13.98 -3.59
CA GLU A 159 4.36 -15.18 -4.22
C GLU A 159 5.85 -15.05 -4.56
N ASN A 160 6.34 -13.83 -4.81
CA ASN A 160 7.71 -13.64 -5.28
C ASN A 160 8.72 -13.58 -4.13
N PRO A 161 9.71 -14.50 -4.07
CA PRO A 161 10.69 -14.55 -2.99
C PRO A 161 11.54 -13.30 -2.86
N THR A 162 11.91 -12.66 -3.97
CA THR A 162 12.71 -11.41 -3.97
C THR A 162 11.93 -10.28 -3.31
N VAL A 163 10.64 -10.16 -3.64
CA VAL A 163 9.75 -9.17 -3.02
C VAL A 163 9.58 -9.46 -1.53
N GLN A 164 9.40 -10.73 -1.15
CA GLN A 164 9.29 -11.12 0.26
C GLN A 164 10.56 -10.78 1.06
N GLN A 165 11.75 -11.01 0.49
CA GLN A 165 13.02 -10.59 1.11
C GLN A 165 13.11 -9.08 1.29
N PHE A 166 12.68 -8.32 0.29
CA PHE A 166 12.63 -6.86 0.37
C PHE A 166 11.65 -6.38 1.45
N LEU A 167 10.46 -6.97 1.52
CA LEU A 167 9.47 -6.66 2.56
C LEU A 167 10.02 -6.96 3.96
N GLU A 168 10.68 -8.11 4.15
CA GLU A 168 11.30 -8.47 5.42
C GLU A 168 12.38 -7.46 5.83
N TRP A 169 13.23 -7.08 4.87
CA TRP A 169 14.26 -6.06 5.08
C TRP A 169 13.64 -4.70 5.47
N ALA A 170 12.48 -4.33 4.92
CA ALA A 170 11.86 -3.04 5.15
C ALA A 170 11.17 -2.90 6.52
N LYS A 171 10.98 -3.98 7.28
CA LYS A 171 10.18 -4.00 8.52
C LYS A 171 10.63 -3.03 9.59
N ASP A 172 11.90 -2.76 9.68
CA ASP A 172 12.50 -1.87 10.67
C ASP A 172 13.00 -0.55 10.08
N THR A 173 12.40 -0.12 8.97
CA THR A 173 12.60 1.21 8.38
C THR A 173 11.54 2.19 8.88
N TYR A 174 11.77 3.49 8.71
CA TYR A 174 10.81 4.54 9.08
C TYR A 174 9.83 4.81 7.94
N SER A 175 8.53 4.84 8.21
CA SER A 175 7.47 5.02 7.22
C SER A 175 7.63 4.12 5.98
N PRO A 176 7.65 2.77 6.14
CA PRO A 176 7.85 1.87 5.01
C PRO A 176 6.77 2.00 3.93
N ASP A 177 5.57 2.41 4.27
CA ASP A 177 4.47 2.70 3.36
C ASP A 177 4.77 3.83 2.36
N GLU A 178 5.74 4.72 2.66
CA GLU A 178 6.16 5.78 1.77
C GLU A 178 7.38 5.44 0.88
N HIS A 179 7.90 4.22 0.93
CA HIS A 179 9.00 3.80 0.06
C HIS A 179 8.89 2.36 -0.45
N VAL A 180 8.21 1.47 0.24
CA VAL A 180 8.05 0.08 -0.21
C VAL A 180 7.27 0.02 -1.52
N TRP A 181 6.08 0.60 -1.55
CA TRP A 181 5.25 0.60 -2.75
C TRP A 181 5.93 1.28 -3.94
N ALA A 182 6.51 2.45 -3.70
CA ALA A 182 7.23 3.23 -4.69
C ALA A 182 8.41 2.45 -5.28
N THR A 183 9.15 1.72 -4.44
CA THR A 183 10.29 0.90 -4.87
C THR A 183 9.83 -0.31 -5.66
N LEU A 184 8.82 -1.06 -5.18
CA LEU A 184 8.26 -2.20 -5.91
C LEU A 184 7.74 -1.81 -7.29
N ASN A 185 7.14 -0.63 -7.42
CA ASN A 185 6.63 -0.14 -8.70
C ASN A 185 7.73 0.21 -9.72
N ARG A 186 8.99 0.16 -9.32
CA ARG A 186 10.17 0.39 -10.17
C ARG A 186 11.02 -0.86 -10.38
N MET A 187 10.70 -1.95 -9.68
CA MET A 187 11.44 -3.20 -9.83
C MET A 187 11.11 -3.89 -11.17
N PRO A 188 12.13 -4.32 -11.94
CA PRO A 188 11.91 -5.11 -13.14
C PRO A 188 11.15 -6.40 -12.85
N GLY A 189 10.23 -6.78 -13.74
CA GLY A 189 9.44 -8.01 -13.61
C GLY A 189 8.25 -7.95 -12.65
N VAL A 190 8.08 -6.88 -11.91
CA VAL A 190 6.89 -6.67 -11.06
C VAL A 190 5.69 -6.30 -11.95
N PRO A 191 4.55 -7.00 -11.86
CA PRO A 191 3.39 -6.73 -12.70
C PRO A 191 2.85 -5.31 -12.56
N GLY A 192 2.61 -4.66 -13.68
CA GLY A 192 2.10 -3.29 -13.73
C GLY A 192 3.11 -2.21 -13.31
N ALA A 193 4.32 -2.61 -12.93
CA ALA A 193 5.39 -1.68 -12.60
C ALA A 193 5.84 -0.85 -13.79
N ILE A 194 6.38 0.32 -13.50
CA ILE A 194 6.99 1.21 -14.48
C ILE A 194 8.50 1.24 -14.15
N PRO A 195 9.33 0.44 -14.83
CA PRO A 195 10.76 0.39 -14.57
C PRO A 195 11.41 1.76 -14.69
N PRO A 196 12.47 2.06 -13.93
CA PRO A 196 13.18 3.32 -14.04
C PRO A 196 13.78 3.46 -15.45
N ASN A 197 13.65 4.65 -16.01
CA ASN A 197 14.40 5.07 -17.20
C ASN A 197 15.07 6.42 -16.90
N ASP A 198 16.06 6.79 -17.70
CA ASP A 198 16.85 8.01 -17.49
C ASP A 198 16.04 9.31 -17.65
N LYS A 199 14.83 9.21 -18.16
CA LYS A 199 13.92 10.35 -18.39
C LYS A 199 12.94 10.59 -17.23
N PHE A 200 13.01 9.83 -16.13
CA PHE A 200 12.16 10.03 -14.96
C PHE A 200 12.53 11.31 -14.22
N GLN A 201 11.97 12.39 -14.67
CA GLN A 201 11.91 13.65 -13.96
C GLN A 201 10.43 13.99 -13.74
N LEU A 202 10.00 14.13 -12.50
CA LEU A 202 8.79 14.84 -12.06
C LEU A 202 7.42 14.34 -12.54
N SER A 203 7.28 13.44 -13.51
CA SER A 203 6.01 13.15 -14.17
C SER A 203 5.08 12.16 -13.42
N ASP A 204 5.55 11.51 -12.37
CA ASP A 204 4.73 10.55 -11.62
C ASP A 204 3.97 11.19 -10.45
N MET A 205 4.00 12.52 -10.35
CA MET A 205 3.23 13.28 -9.37
C MET A 205 1.71 13.27 -9.64
N ASN A 206 1.28 12.79 -10.79
CA ASN A 206 -0.12 12.67 -11.19
C ASN A 206 -0.71 11.28 -10.87
N ALA A 207 -0.29 10.69 -9.77
CA ALA A 207 -0.85 9.42 -9.33
C ALA A 207 -2.36 9.56 -9.05
N LEU A 208 -3.14 8.65 -9.63
CA LEU A 208 -4.60 8.59 -9.52
C LEU A 208 -5.18 8.51 -8.09
N PRO A 209 -4.45 8.08 -7.04
CA PRO A 209 -5.02 7.96 -5.69
C PRO A 209 -5.60 9.25 -5.10
N ARG A 210 -5.32 10.39 -5.71
CA ARG A 210 -5.83 11.70 -5.26
C ARG A 210 -6.93 12.28 -6.18
N LEU A 211 -7.55 11.45 -6.99
CA LEU A 211 -8.68 11.84 -7.83
C LEU A 211 -10.00 11.87 -7.06
#